data_d8e7051435c88c2d5d462b95e717e84f
#
_entry.id   d8e7051435c88c2d5d462b95e717e84f
#
_cell.length_a   1.000
_cell.length_b   1.000
_cell.length_c   1.000
_cell.angle_alpha   90.00
_cell.angle_beta   90.00
_cell.angle_gamma   90.00
#
_symmetry.space_group_name_H-M   'P 1'
#
loop_
_entity.id
_entity.type
_entity.pdbx_description
1 polymer ?
#
loop_
_entity_poly.entity_id
_entity_poly.type
_entity_poly.pdbx_seq_one_letter_code
_entity_poly.pdbx_strand_id
1 'polypeptide(L)'
;MDLDEVDRKMILALIEEPKASLRTLASEVGIALGTASVRLKSLQEKGVIRGWSVDLDPQAIGWEMCVIVGLRIEKGKMMDVQQRIASDPRVFSVYDVTGDFDSIVMARIRNRQELNDLTKEVFSIDGITRSFTHVVMNTVKESTVTPPFE
;
A
#
# COMPACT_ATOMS: atom_id res chain seq x y z
N MET A 1 10.06 -6.37 -16.68
CA MET A 1 8.78 -6.85 -17.25
C MET A 1 8.38 -5.84 -18.30
N ASP A 2 8.13 -6.28 -19.53
CA ASP A 2 7.83 -5.36 -20.62
C ASP A 2 6.30 -5.34 -20.81
N LEU A 3 5.68 -4.18 -20.56
CA LEU A 3 4.28 -3.91 -20.83
C LEU A 3 4.18 -3.28 -22.21
N ASP A 4 3.45 -3.93 -23.11
CA ASP A 4 3.20 -3.36 -24.44
C ASP A 4 2.16 -2.22 -24.36
N GLU A 5 1.93 -1.56 -25.50
CA GLU A 5 1.01 -0.42 -25.57
C GLU A 5 -0.42 -0.79 -25.19
N VAL A 6 -0.88 -1.99 -25.54
CA VAL A 6 -2.22 -2.47 -25.21
C VAL A 6 -2.35 -2.73 -23.71
N ASP A 7 -1.33 -3.32 -23.09
CA ASP A 7 -1.29 -3.55 -21.64
C ASP A 7 -1.36 -2.22 -20.87
N ARG A 8 -0.62 -1.20 -21.32
CA ARG A 8 -0.64 0.14 -20.72
C ARG A 8 -2.00 0.80 -20.83
N LYS A 9 -2.63 0.77 -22.02
CA LYS A 9 -3.99 1.28 -22.22
C LYS A 9 -5.01 0.57 -21.34
N MET A 10 -4.91 -0.76 -21.19
CA MET A 10 -5.79 -1.51 -20.31
C MET A 10 -5.62 -1.10 -18.84
N ILE A 11 -4.39 -0.89 -18.38
CA ILE A 11 -4.12 -0.43 -17.00
C ILE A 11 -4.72 0.95 -16.77
N LEU A 12 -4.52 1.89 -17.70
CA LEU A 12 -5.06 3.26 -17.59
C LEU A 12 -6.59 3.25 -17.55
N ALA A 13 -7.23 2.52 -18.44
CA ALA A 13 -8.69 2.38 -18.46
C ALA A 13 -9.24 1.78 -17.15
N LEU A 14 -8.54 0.80 -16.58
CA LEU A 14 -8.92 0.19 -15.29
C LEU A 14 -8.69 1.11 -14.08
N ILE A 15 -7.76 2.06 -14.17
CA ILE A 15 -7.56 3.08 -13.13
C ILE A 15 -8.69 4.11 -13.17
N GLU A 16 -9.13 4.51 -14.36
CA GLU A 16 -10.23 5.45 -14.51
C GLU A 16 -11.58 4.82 -14.15
N GLU A 17 -11.84 3.61 -14.61
CA GLU A 17 -13.08 2.87 -14.35
C GLU A 17 -12.80 1.47 -13.79
N PRO A 18 -12.49 1.34 -12.49
CA PRO A 18 -12.14 0.05 -11.88
C PRO A 18 -13.27 -1.01 -11.93
N LYS A 19 -14.51 -0.56 -12.15
CA LYS A 19 -15.70 -1.41 -12.26
C LYS A 19 -16.12 -1.69 -13.70
N ALA A 20 -15.34 -1.23 -14.68
CA ALA A 20 -15.64 -1.48 -16.09
C ALA A 20 -15.79 -2.97 -16.36
N SER A 21 -16.82 -3.33 -17.12
CA SER A 21 -16.95 -4.69 -17.61
C SER A 21 -15.82 -5.00 -18.59
N LEU A 22 -15.47 -6.29 -18.73
CA LEU A 22 -14.46 -6.70 -19.69
C LEU A 22 -14.83 -6.26 -21.13
N ARG A 23 -16.10 -6.18 -21.45
CA ARG A 23 -16.61 -5.66 -22.74
C ARG A 23 -16.34 -4.17 -22.89
N THR A 24 -16.60 -3.39 -21.85
CA THR A 24 -16.30 -1.95 -21.82
C THR A 24 -14.82 -1.71 -21.99
N LEU A 25 -13.99 -2.41 -21.21
CA LEU A 25 -12.53 -2.34 -21.30
C LEU A 25 -12.01 -2.68 -22.71
N ALA A 26 -12.50 -3.76 -23.31
CA ALA A 26 -12.13 -4.15 -24.67
C ALA A 26 -12.49 -3.07 -25.71
N SER A 27 -13.67 -2.45 -25.55
CA SER A 27 -14.16 -1.36 -26.43
C SER A 27 -13.29 -0.10 -26.30
N GLU A 28 -12.97 0.32 -25.07
CA GLU A 28 -12.13 1.50 -24.82
C GLU A 28 -10.71 1.35 -25.37
N VAL A 29 -10.14 0.17 -25.19
CA VAL A 29 -8.76 -0.13 -25.65
C VAL A 29 -8.73 -0.42 -27.17
N GLY A 30 -9.88 -0.71 -27.77
CA GLY A 30 -9.98 -1.03 -29.21
C GLY A 30 -9.51 -2.44 -29.57
N ILE A 31 -9.78 -3.42 -28.70
CA ILE A 31 -9.38 -4.84 -28.92
C ILE A 31 -10.57 -5.77 -28.81
N ALA A 32 -10.42 -7.00 -29.32
CA ALA A 32 -11.44 -8.03 -29.19
C ALA A 32 -11.62 -8.46 -27.72
N LEU A 33 -12.85 -8.82 -27.33
CA LEU A 33 -13.19 -9.27 -25.98
C LEU A 33 -12.31 -10.45 -25.50
N GLY A 34 -12.06 -11.43 -26.37
CA GLY A 34 -11.18 -12.56 -26.06
C GLY A 34 -9.74 -12.14 -25.79
N THR A 35 -9.23 -11.16 -26.56
CA THR A 35 -7.89 -10.60 -26.34
C THR A 35 -7.81 -9.85 -25.01
N ALA A 36 -8.83 -9.05 -24.68
CA ALA A 36 -8.89 -8.35 -23.39
C ALA A 36 -8.88 -9.34 -22.21
N SER A 37 -9.66 -10.42 -22.32
CA SER A 37 -9.70 -11.46 -21.29
C SER A 37 -8.34 -12.12 -21.05
N VAL A 38 -7.66 -12.53 -22.10
CA VAL A 38 -6.35 -13.18 -22.01
C VAL A 38 -5.30 -12.21 -21.43
N ARG A 39 -5.31 -10.95 -21.87
CA ARG A 39 -4.36 -9.94 -21.38
C ARG A 39 -4.60 -9.58 -19.92
N LEU A 40 -5.85 -9.36 -19.52
CA LEU A 40 -6.19 -9.07 -18.12
C LEU A 40 -5.72 -10.22 -17.21
N LYS A 41 -5.99 -11.46 -17.59
CA LYS A 41 -5.51 -12.63 -16.86
C LYS A 41 -3.99 -12.67 -16.78
N SER A 42 -3.28 -12.39 -17.87
CA SER A 42 -1.81 -12.33 -17.92
C SER A 42 -1.26 -11.23 -16.98
N LEU A 43 -1.89 -10.04 -16.94
CA LEU A 43 -1.50 -8.95 -16.04
C LEU A 43 -1.66 -9.34 -14.56
N GLN A 44 -2.72 -10.10 -14.25
CA GLN A 44 -2.94 -10.63 -12.90
C GLN A 44 -1.92 -11.72 -12.54
N GLU A 45 -1.73 -12.71 -13.41
CA GLU A 45 -0.77 -13.80 -13.20
C GLU A 45 0.67 -13.31 -13.06
N LYS A 46 1.03 -12.26 -13.76
CA LYS A 46 2.34 -11.60 -13.66
C LYS A 46 2.46 -10.67 -12.43
N GLY A 47 1.40 -10.50 -11.66
CA GLY A 47 1.38 -9.62 -10.49
C GLY A 47 1.42 -8.12 -10.80
N VAL A 48 1.18 -7.70 -12.04
CA VAL A 48 1.02 -6.29 -12.41
C VAL A 48 -0.26 -5.74 -11.79
N ILE A 49 -1.36 -6.46 -11.93
CA ILE A 49 -2.61 -6.21 -11.21
C ILE A 49 -2.64 -7.20 -10.04
N ARG A 50 -2.38 -6.72 -8.83
CA ARG A 50 -2.30 -7.54 -7.62
C ARG A 50 -3.65 -7.85 -7.00
N GLY A 51 -4.69 -7.13 -7.37
CA GLY A 51 -6.03 -7.30 -6.82
C GLY A 51 -6.91 -6.09 -7.08
N TRP A 52 -8.11 -6.17 -6.53
CA TRP A 52 -9.14 -5.12 -6.59
C TRP A 52 -9.46 -4.72 -5.15
N SER A 53 -9.46 -3.44 -4.87
CA SER A 53 -9.78 -2.91 -3.55
C SER A 53 -10.76 -1.76 -3.65
N VAL A 54 -11.50 -1.54 -2.56
CA VAL A 54 -12.33 -0.35 -2.40
C VAL A 54 -11.47 0.75 -1.80
N ASP A 55 -11.51 1.92 -2.38
CA ASP A 55 -10.92 3.12 -1.76
C ASP A 55 -11.88 3.63 -0.69
N LEU A 56 -11.40 3.70 0.55
CA LEU A 56 -12.19 4.06 1.72
C LEU A 56 -11.62 5.33 2.35
N ASP A 57 -12.49 6.25 2.72
CA ASP A 57 -12.12 7.35 3.60
C ASP A 57 -11.82 6.80 5.01
N PRO A 58 -10.57 6.88 5.48
CA PRO A 58 -10.19 6.33 6.78
C PRO A 58 -11.00 6.95 7.93
N GLN A 59 -11.30 8.24 7.89
CA GLN A 59 -12.05 8.92 8.94
C GLN A 59 -13.51 8.47 8.96
N ALA A 60 -14.12 8.28 7.80
CA ALA A 60 -15.49 7.82 7.69
C ALA A 60 -15.70 6.40 8.26
N ILE A 61 -14.65 5.57 8.26
CA ILE A 61 -14.70 4.21 8.83
C ILE A 61 -14.13 4.11 10.25
N GLY A 62 -13.75 5.24 10.87
CA GLY A 62 -13.41 5.32 12.29
C GLY A 62 -11.92 5.39 12.62
N TRP A 63 -11.03 5.60 11.64
CA TRP A 63 -9.63 5.92 11.90
C TRP A 63 -9.47 7.44 12.13
N GLU A 64 -9.06 7.84 13.33
CA GLU A 64 -8.94 9.26 13.67
C GLU A 64 -7.56 9.85 13.35
N MET A 65 -6.52 9.03 13.41
CA MET A 65 -5.14 9.50 13.26
C MET A 65 -4.31 8.55 12.38
N CYS A 66 -3.39 9.14 11.64
CA CYS A 66 -2.29 8.43 10.99
C CYS A 66 -0.99 8.75 11.71
N VAL A 67 -0.13 7.77 11.87
CA VAL A 67 1.22 7.95 12.43
C VAL A 67 2.26 7.41 11.48
N ILE A 68 3.40 8.10 11.45
CA ILE A 68 4.60 7.69 10.72
C ILE A 68 5.68 7.47 11.75
N VAL A 69 6.25 6.27 11.77
CA VAL A 69 7.21 5.87 12.81
C VAL A 69 8.53 5.48 12.15
N GLY A 70 9.58 6.23 12.49
CA GLY A 70 10.94 5.86 12.15
C GLY A 70 11.52 4.92 13.21
N LEU A 71 12.09 3.81 12.78
CA LEU A 71 12.66 2.79 13.66
C LEU A 71 14.16 2.62 13.41
N ARG A 72 14.92 2.48 14.50
CA ARG A 72 16.26 1.90 14.48
C ARG A 72 16.19 0.49 15.00
N ILE A 73 16.77 -0.44 14.24
CA ILE A 73 16.65 -1.87 14.48
C ILE A 73 18.06 -2.47 14.64
N GLU A 74 18.19 -3.39 15.54
CA GLU A 74 19.43 -4.14 15.77
C GLU A 74 19.87 -4.89 14.52
N LYS A 75 21.17 -4.86 14.26
CA LYS A 75 21.75 -5.57 13.11
C LYS A 75 21.41 -7.05 13.17
N GLY A 76 20.87 -7.57 12.06
CA GLY A 76 20.48 -8.96 11.92
C GLY A 76 19.05 -9.29 12.37
N LYS A 77 18.32 -8.35 12.99
CA LYS A 77 16.92 -8.55 13.41
C LYS A 77 15.87 -7.90 12.50
N MET A 78 16.30 -7.27 11.42
CA MET A 78 15.44 -6.46 10.53
C MET A 78 14.20 -7.23 10.05
N MET A 79 14.41 -8.39 9.44
CA MET A 79 13.32 -9.19 8.86
C MET A 79 12.30 -9.62 9.90
N ASP A 80 12.76 -10.13 11.04
CA ASP A 80 11.86 -10.62 12.10
C ASP A 80 11.05 -9.48 12.71
N VAL A 81 11.69 -8.34 12.97
CA VAL A 81 11.05 -7.14 13.51
C VAL A 81 9.99 -6.63 12.53
N GLN A 82 10.34 -6.49 11.26
CA GLN A 82 9.43 -5.95 10.25
C GLN A 82 8.23 -6.87 9.99
N GLN A 83 8.43 -8.20 9.95
CA GLN A 83 7.33 -9.15 9.80
C GLN A 83 6.36 -9.10 10.99
N ARG A 84 6.88 -8.97 12.21
CA ARG A 84 6.03 -8.82 13.40
C ARG A 84 5.23 -7.53 13.37
N ILE A 85 5.86 -6.41 12.99
CA ILE A 85 5.18 -5.12 12.83
C ILE A 85 4.11 -5.21 11.73
N ALA A 86 4.44 -5.79 10.59
CA ALA A 86 3.54 -5.93 9.45
C ALA A 86 2.32 -6.82 9.73
N SER A 87 2.36 -7.66 10.77
CA SER A 87 1.23 -8.49 11.18
C SER A 87 0.16 -7.74 11.98
N ASP A 88 0.45 -6.51 12.46
CA ASP A 88 -0.52 -5.71 13.19
C ASP A 88 -1.53 -5.07 12.21
N PRO A 89 -2.85 -5.24 12.42
CA PRO A 89 -3.86 -4.74 11.47
C PRO A 89 -3.95 -3.21 11.39
N ARG A 90 -3.37 -2.48 12.36
CA ARG A 90 -3.29 -1.02 12.34
C ARG A 90 -2.20 -0.53 11.40
N VAL A 91 -1.22 -1.38 11.11
CA VAL A 91 -0.07 -1.08 10.23
C VAL A 91 -0.47 -1.36 8.79
N PHE A 92 -0.34 -0.36 7.92
CA PHE A 92 -0.66 -0.51 6.50
C PHE A 92 0.55 -0.38 5.58
N SER A 93 1.70 0.05 6.10
CA SER A 93 2.96 0.10 5.33
C SER A 93 4.17 -0.10 6.23
N VAL A 94 5.13 -0.88 5.75
CA VAL A 94 6.44 -1.08 6.37
C VAL A 94 7.48 -1.05 5.26
N TYR A 95 8.47 -0.19 5.40
CA TYR A 95 9.53 0.02 4.41
C TYR A 95 10.91 -0.12 5.02
N ASP A 96 11.82 -0.81 4.33
CA ASP A 96 13.26 -0.64 4.49
C ASP A 96 13.65 0.69 3.88
N VAL A 97 14.46 1.46 4.58
CA VAL A 97 14.91 2.76 4.09
C VAL A 97 16.41 2.95 4.31
N THR A 98 16.97 3.84 3.52
CA THR A 98 18.33 4.37 3.75
C THR A 98 18.24 5.67 4.54
N GLY A 99 19.30 6.04 5.26
CA GLY A 99 19.39 7.29 6.00
C GLY A 99 19.37 7.07 7.52
N ASP A 100 18.69 7.95 8.26
CA ASP A 100 18.73 7.95 9.72
C ASP A 100 17.94 6.84 10.40
N PHE A 101 17.01 6.23 9.69
CA PHE A 101 16.21 5.10 10.16
C PHE A 101 16.51 3.85 9.35
N ASP A 102 16.30 2.69 9.96
CA ASP A 102 16.39 1.39 9.30
C ASP A 102 15.05 1.02 8.67
N SER A 103 13.95 1.42 9.30
CA SER A 103 12.58 1.18 8.80
C SER A 103 11.66 2.36 9.04
N ILE A 104 10.73 2.58 8.10
CA ILE A 104 9.60 3.50 8.25
C ILE A 104 8.32 2.68 8.25
N VAL A 105 7.48 2.93 9.24
CA VAL A 105 6.19 2.26 9.43
C VAL A 105 5.08 3.30 9.36
N MET A 106 3.99 2.98 8.69
CA MET A 106 2.78 3.80 8.69
C MET A 106 1.62 3.01 9.29
N ALA A 107 0.93 3.61 10.25
CA ALA A 107 -0.21 2.98 10.91
C ALA A 107 -1.37 3.96 11.10
N ARG A 108 -2.58 3.42 11.17
CA ARG A 108 -3.79 4.16 11.53
C ARG A 108 -4.30 3.72 12.89
N ILE A 109 -4.78 4.69 13.65
CA ILE A 109 -5.27 4.50 15.03
C ILE A 109 -6.58 5.25 15.24
N ARG A 110 -7.42 4.71 16.11
CA ARG A 110 -8.76 5.24 16.40
C ARG A 110 -8.78 6.29 17.50
N ASN A 111 -7.77 6.28 18.37
CA ASN A 111 -7.72 7.18 19.50
C ASN A 111 -6.33 7.20 20.13
N ARG A 112 -6.14 8.11 21.09
CA ARG A 112 -4.87 8.27 21.81
C ARG A 112 -4.46 7.02 22.61
N GLN A 113 -5.43 6.28 23.16
CA GLN A 113 -5.11 5.06 23.91
C GLN A 113 -4.50 4.01 22.99
N GLU A 114 -5.06 3.84 21.81
CA GLU A 114 -4.55 2.90 20.82
C GLU A 114 -3.14 3.27 20.32
N LEU A 115 -2.79 4.56 20.29
CA LEU A 115 -1.41 4.98 20.03
C LEU A 115 -0.45 4.51 21.11
N ASN A 116 -0.85 4.62 22.39
CA ASN A 116 -0.03 4.13 23.51
C ASN A 116 0.15 2.61 23.41
N ASP A 117 -0.92 1.88 23.08
CA ASP A 117 -0.90 0.42 22.97
C ASP A 117 0.01 0.01 21.80
N LEU A 118 -0.11 0.65 20.64
CA LEU A 118 0.75 0.41 19.48
C LEU A 118 2.23 0.64 19.81
N THR A 119 2.53 1.73 20.52
CA THR A 119 3.89 2.06 20.92
C THR A 119 4.48 1.03 21.88
N LYS A 120 3.70 0.55 22.85
CA LYS A 120 4.15 -0.42 23.86
C LYS A 120 4.23 -1.85 23.33
N GLU A 121 3.28 -2.24 22.49
CA GLU A 121 3.15 -3.62 22.03
C GLU A 121 3.95 -3.90 20.75
N VAL A 122 4.00 -2.92 19.84
CA VAL A 122 4.56 -3.09 18.50
C VAL A 122 5.92 -2.41 18.35
N PHE A 123 6.05 -1.17 18.82
CA PHE A 123 7.30 -0.41 18.64
C PHE A 123 8.29 -0.58 19.80
N SER A 124 8.00 -1.46 20.74
CA SER A 124 8.90 -1.82 21.86
C SER A 124 9.31 -3.29 21.86
N ILE A 125 9.10 -4.01 20.75
CA ILE A 125 9.49 -5.40 20.61
C ILE A 125 11.02 -5.52 20.57
N ASP A 126 11.50 -6.69 20.99
CA ASP A 126 12.94 -7.01 20.97
C ASP A 126 13.53 -6.82 19.57
N GLY A 127 14.69 -6.18 19.49
CA GLY A 127 15.34 -5.80 18.24
C GLY A 127 15.09 -4.35 17.80
N ILE A 128 14.12 -3.65 18.36
CA ILE A 128 13.95 -2.20 18.15
C ILE A 128 14.78 -1.46 19.20
N THR A 129 15.79 -0.72 18.75
CA THR A 129 16.66 0.06 19.64
C THR A 129 16.10 1.46 19.90
N ARG A 130 15.35 2.01 18.94
CA ARG A 130 14.72 3.32 19.06
C ARG A 130 13.54 3.47 18.11
N SER A 131 12.50 4.18 18.57
CA SER A 131 11.35 4.56 17.76
C SER A 131 11.08 6.07 17.84
N PHE A 132 10.68 6.65 16.71
CA PHE A 132 10.33 8.06 16.56
C PHE A 132 8.96 8.16 15.93
N THR A 133 7.97 8.52 16.71
CA THR A 133 6.58 8.59 16.26
C THR A 133 6.21 10.02 15.88
N HIS A 134 5.75 10.18 14.64
CA HIS A 134 5.19 11.43 14.13
C HIS A 134 3.69 11.24 13.93
N VAL A 135 2.89 12.10 14.55
CA VAL A 135 1.45 12.14 14.29
C VAL A 135 1.20 13.04 13.09
N VAL A 136 0.50 12.52 12.10
CA VAL A 136 0.13 13.27 10.89
C VAL A 136 -0.95 14.29 11.27
N MET A 137 -0.65 15.57 11.09
CA MET A 137 -1.58 16.65 11.41
C MET A 137 -2.62 16.88 10.32
N ASN A 138 -2.20 16.71 9.06
CA ASN A 138 -3.07 16.85 7.90
C ASN A 138 -2.54 16.02 6.74
N THR A 139 -3.40 15.31 6.06
CA THR A 139 -3.08 14.56 4.84
C THR A 139 -3.39 15.43 3.63
N VAL A 140 -2.36 15.95 2.99
CA VAL A 140 -2.51 16.78 1.79
C VAL A 140 -2.79 15.93 0.56
N LYS A 141 -2.15 14.76 0.47
CA LYS A 141 -2.36 13.78 -0.59
C LYS A 141 -2.01 12.39 -0.07
N GLU A 142 -2.89 11.46 -0.30
CA GLU A 142 -2.64 10.03 -0.16
C GLU A 142 -3.32 9.34 -1.35
N SER A 143 -2.57 8.65 -2.15
CA SER A 143 -3.09 7.94 -3.32
C SER A 143 -2.32 6.63 -3.52
N THR A 144 -2.93 5.71 -4.22
CA THR A 144 -2.29 4.49 -4.69
C THR A 144 -1.23 4.80 -5.76
N VAL A 145 -0.60 3.78 -6.28
CA VAL A 145 0.43 3.91 -7.31
C VAL A 145 -0.14 4.52 -8.59
N THR A 146 0.49 5.59 -9.06
CA THR A 146 0.22 6.17 -10.37
C THR A 146 1.21 5.56 -11.37
N PRO A 147 0.74 5.08 -12.54
CA PRO A 147 1.66 4.51 -13.53
C PRO A 147 2.60 5.59 -14.10
N PRO A 148 3.85 5.24 -14.45
CA PRO A 148 4.82 6.17 -15.02
C PRO A 148 4.67 6.32 -16.55
N PHE A 149 3.48 6.03 -17.10
CA PHE A 149 3.16 6.14 -18.53
C PHE A 149 1.76 6.73 -18.71
N GLU A 150 1.53 7.33 -19.89
CA GLU A 150 0.27 7.95 -20.34
C GLU A 150 -0.37 7.10 -21.44
#